data_9a71106c3ee9f17ce0e33e8f38083b7a
#
_entry.id   9a71106c3ee9f17ce0e33e8f38083b7a
#
_cell.length_a   1.000
_cell.length_b   1.000
_cell.length_c   1.000
_cell.angle_alpha   90.00
_cell.angle_beta   90.00
_cell.angle_gamma   90.00
#
_symmetry.space_group_name_H-M   'P 1'
#
loop_
_entity.id
_entity.type
_entity.pdbx_description
1 polymer ?
#
loop_
_entity_poly.entity_id
_entity_poly.type
_entity_poly.pdbx_seq_one_letter_code
_entity_poly.pdbx_strand_id
1 'polypeptide(L)'
;DYEHGSKEKIGVLITNLGTPDAPNKKELKVYLNQFLSDPRVIELPKILWQIILKLVILQIRPSKSAEAYKQIWTDKGSPLLDIANRQLNKIQSSFSSKNENIVFEVGMRYGNPSIPDALLKLQKKQVRRLLVLPMYPQYCAATTGSTFDEVTNVLQKWRWIPEMRFINQYFEEKNYIEALSNSIKSFWEKTSKPQKIIFSYHGIPKRYLTNGDPYHCFCLKTTRLVKEHMGLSDDEIMTTFQSRFGREEWLKPYTSCLLYTSDAADEGFCV
;
A
#
# COMPACT_ATOMS: atom_id res chain seq x y z
N ASP A 1 3.91 4.71 -34.16
CA ASP A 1 2.70 5.40 -34.63
C ASP A 1 1.46 4.65 -34.16
N TYR A 2 0.34 5.39 -34.02
CA TYR A 2 -0.94 4.81 -33.62
C TYR A 2 -1.63 4.14 -34.81
N GLU A 3 -2.07 2.88 -34.63
CA GLU A 3 -2.78 2.13 -35.66
C GLU A 3 -4.29 2.15 -35.43
N HIS A 4 -5.04 2.85 -36.27
CA HIS A 4 -6.49 2.87 -36.22
C HIS A 4 -7.07 1.50 -36.65
N GLY A 5 -8.18 1.08 -35.96
CA GLY A 5 -8.83 -0.20 -36.27
C GLY A 5 -8.21 -1.43 -35.61
N SER A 6 -7.16 -1.24 -34.78
CA SER A 6 -6.60 -2.34 -34.00
C SER A 6 -7.60 -2.85 -32.96
N LYS A 7 -7.52 -4.13 -32.62
CA LYS A 7 -8.39 -4.77 -31.63
C LYS A 7 -8.23 -4.13 -30.25
N GLU A 8 -9.33 -3.69 -29.68
CA GLU A 8 -9.34 -3.09 -28.32
C GLU A 8 -8.89 -4.08 -27.26
N LYS A 9 -8.07 -3.60 -26.33
CA LYS A 9 -7.62 -4.37 -25.18
C LYS A 9 -8.12 -3.77 -23.87
N ILE A 10 -8.25 -4.63 -22.89
CA ILE A 10 -8.51 -4.27 -21.50
C ILE A 10 -7.18 -4.27 -20.76
N GLY A 11 -6.82 -3.16 -20.15
CA GLY A 11 -5.64 -3.07 -19.30
C GLY A 11 -6.03 -3.23 -17.82
N VAL A 12 -5.24 -3.99 -17.09
CA VAL A 12 -5.31 -4.07 -15.64
C VAL A 12 -3.99 -3.54 -15.09
N LEU A 13 -4.06 -2.40 -14.42
CA LEU A 13 -2.95 -1.79 -13.72
C LEU A 13 -3.04 -2.14 -12.23
N ILE A 14 -2.16 -3.01 -11.77
CA ILE A 14 -2.00 -3.30 -10.35
C ILE A 14 -1.01 -2.29 -9.77
N THR A 15 -1.40 -1.60 -8.69
CA THR A 15 -0.54 -0.59 -8.08
C THR A 15 -0.21 -0.89 -6.63
N ASN A 16 0.97 -0.47 -6.19
CA ASN A 16 1.38 -0.53 -4.79
C ASN A 16 2.21 0.72 -4.44
N LEU A 17 2.54 0.88 -3.15
CA LEU A 17 3.27 2.04 -2.63
C LEU A 17 4.60 2.26 -3.35
N GLY A 18 5.35 1.19 -3.49
CA GLY A 18 6.67 1.24 -4.11
C GLY A 18 7.80 1.05 -3.12
N THR A 19 8.98 1.07 -3.67
CA THR A 19 10.22 0.73 -2.97
C THR A 19 11.40 1.41 -3.66
N PRO A 20 12.52 1.68 -2.97
CA PRO A 20 13.74 2.14 -3.65
C PRO A 20 14.28 1.05 -4.58
N ASP A 21 15.03 1.45 -5.60
CA ASP A 21 15.63 0.50 -6.56
C ASP A 21 16.76 -0.34 -5.94
N ALA A 22 17.41 0.18 -4.89
CA ALA A 22 18.41 -0.55 -4.13
C ALA A 22 18.46 -0.05 -2.66
N PRO A 23 18.93 -0.89 -1.70
CA PRO A 23 18.99 -0.54 -0.29
C PRO A 23 20.24 0.29 0.04
N ASN A 24 20.44 1.39 -0.69
CA ASN A 24 21.55 2.30 -0.50
C ASN A 24 21.10 3.75 -0.35
N LYS A 25 21.96 4.60 0.20
CA LYS A 25 21.64 6.01 0.48
C LYS A 25 21.14 6.78 -0.73
N LYS A 26 21.71 6.53 -1.92
CA LYS A 26 21.38 7.26 -3.15
C LYS A 26 19.94 6.95 -3.57
N GLU A 27 19.60 5.69 -3.69
CA GLU A 27 18.27 5.26 -4.14
C GLU A 27 17.19 5.55 -3.08
N LEU A 28 17.53 5.41 -1.79
CA LEU A 28 16.65 5.84 -0.70
C LEU A 28 16.37 7.34 -0.74
N LYS A 29 17.36 8.17 -1.10
CA LYS A 29 17.16 9.63 -1.23
C LYS A 29 16.17 9.95 -2.34
N VAL A 30 16.24 9.26 -3.49
CA VAL A 30 15.31 9.41 -4.61
C VAL A 30 13.89 8.99 -4.18
N TYR A 31 13.76 7.78 -3.65
CA TYR A 31 12.49 7.24 -3.18
C TYR A 31 11.83 8.11 -2.10
N LEU A 32 12.56 8.49 -1.07
CA LEU A 32 12.04 9.35 0.01
C LEU A 32 11.67 10.74 -0.48
N ASN A 33 12.39 11.29 -1.47
CA ASN A 33 12.02 12.57 -2.06
C ASN A 33 10.66 12.49 -2.78
N GLN A 34 10.43 11.43 -3.57
CA GLN A 34 9.13 11.21 -4.21
C GLN A 34 8.02 11.03 -3.17
N PHE A 35 8.21 10.13 -2.23
CA PHE A 35 7.23 9.77 -1.20
C PHE A 35 6.84 10.96 -0.31
N LEU A 36 7.84 11.68 0.22
CA LEU A 36 7.62 12.78 1.15
C LEU A 36 7.26 14.10 0.45
N SER A 37 7.36 14.18 -0.88
CA SER A 37 6.87 15.33 -1.65
C SER A 37 5.39 15.25 -2.00
N ASP A 38 4.76 14.11 -1.76
CA ASP A 38 3.34 13.94 -2.04
C ASP A 38 2.47 14.70 -1.02
N PRO A 39 1.62 15.62 -1.47
CA PRO A 39 0.77 16.41 -0.58
C PRO A 39 -0.28 15.58 0.16
N ARG A 40 -0.64 14.37 -0.35
CA ARG A 40 -1.53 13.47 0.38
C ARG A 40 -0.84 12.69 1.49
N VAL A 41 0.49 12.60 1.44
CA VAL A 41 1.30 11.97 2.50
C VAL A 41 1.69 12.98 3.56
N ILE A 42 2.09 14.18 3.10
CA ILE A 42 2.51 15.28 3.99
C ILE A 42 1.64 16.51 3.68
N GLU A 43 0.66 16.73 4.51
CA GLU A 43 -0.29 17.84 4.41
C GLU A 43 0.24 19.10 5.11
N LEU A 44 1.39 19.59 4.66
CA LEU A 44 2.00 20.83 5.14
C LEU A 44 2.11 21.84 3.99
N PRO A 45 2.23 23.17 4.26
CA PRO A 45 2.46 24.16 3.23
C PRO A 45 3.66 23.78 2.36
N LYS A 46 3.40 23.56 1.06
CA LYS A 46 4.33 22.93 0.12
C LYS A 46 5.73 23.56 0.12
N ILE A 47 5.81 24.89 0.10
CA ILE A 47 7.10 25.60 0.03
C ILE A 47 7.92 25.34 1.30
N LEU A 48 7.33 25.52 2.47
CA LEU A 48 7.99 25.31 3.76
C LEU A 48 8.45 23.84 3.90
N TRP A 49 7.57 22.91 3.56
CA TRP A 49 7.89 21.50 3.63
C TRP A 49 9.03 21.11 2.67
N GLN A 50 9.05 21.59 1.44
CA GLN A 50 10.11 21.30 0.48
C GLN A 50 11.48 21.79 0.95
N ILE A 51 11.56 22.92 1.66
CA ILE A 51 12.80 23.41 2.27
C ILE A 51 13.28 22.43 3.34
N ILE A 52 12.42 22.05 4.29
CA ILE A 52 12.72 21.10 5.35
C ILE A 52 13.11 19.73 4.77
N LEU A 53 12.35 19.24 3.80
CA LEU A 53 12.62 17.96 3.15
C LEU A 53 14.01 17.93 2.54
N LYS A 54 14.36 18.91 1.71
CA LYS A 54 15.63 18.91 0.96
C LYS A 54 16.85 19.20 1.84
N LEU A 55 16.75 20.15 2.76
CA LEU A 55 17.87 20.60 3.57
C LEU A 55 18.12 19.74 4.81
N VAL A 56 17.08 19.11 5.35
CA VAL A 56 17.21 18.33 6.60
C VAL A 56 16.92 16.85 6.37
N ILE A 57 15.70 16.50 5.97
CA ILE A 57 15.24 15.11 5.97
C ILE A 57 16.06 14.25 5.00
N LEU A 58 16.27 14.71 3.77
CA LEU A 58 17.01 13.99 2.75
C LEU A 58 18.53 13.97 2.95
N GLN A 59 19.05 14.68 3.94
CA GLN A 59 20.46 14.58 4.31
C GLN A 59 20.71 13.50 5.37
N ILE A 60 19.75 13.31 6.29
CA ILE A 60 19.92 12.47 7.48
C ILE A 60 19.23 11.10 7.30
N ARG A 61 17.95 11.12 6.88
CA ARG A 61 17.07 9.94 6.88
C ARG A 61 17.49 8.84 5.90
N PRO A 62 17.99 9.11 4.68
CA PRO A 62 18.33 8.07 3.71
C PRO A 62 19.34 7.04 4.21
N SER A 63 20.34 7.44 4.99
CA SER A 63 21.34 6.51 5.53
C SER A 63 20.72 5.53 6.53
N LYS A 64 19.93 6.04 7.50
CA LYS A 64 19.20 5.20 8.46
C LYS A 64 18.21 4.26 7.78
N SER A 65 17.47 4.77 6.78
CA SER A 65 16.53 3.96 6.03
C SER A 65 17.24 2.88 5.21
N ALA A 66 18.40 3.18 4.62
CA ALA A 66 19.17 2.21 3.86
C ALA A 66 19.58 1.00 4.73
N GLU A 67 20.01 1.23 5.98
CA GLU A 67 20.34 0.13 6.89
C GLU A 67 19.13 -0.76 7.21
N ALA A 68 17.96 -0.16 7.45
CA ALA A 68 16.72 -0.92 7.67
C ALA A 68 16.31 -1.72 6.41
N TYR A 69 16.41 -1.11 5.21
CA TYR A 69 16.10 -1.81 3.96
C TYR A 69 17.07 -2.95 3.65
N LYS A 70 18.35 -2.84 4.01
CA LYS A 70 19.33 -3.93 3.86
C LYS A 70 18.93 -5.18 4.63
N GLN A 71 18.32 -5.03 5.82
CA GLN A 71 17.91 -6.16 6.66
C GLN A 71 16.78 -6.99 6.04
N ILE A 72 15.94 -6.38 5.23
CA ILE A 72 14.80 -7.06 4.58
C ILE A 72 15.04 -7.35 3.10
N TRP A 73 16.18 -6.87 2.54
CA TRP A 73 16.46 -7.05 1.11
C TRP A 73 16.84 -8.49 0.81
N THR A 74 16.31 -9.02 -0.28
CA THR A 74 16.55 -10.41 -0.70
C THR A 74 17.37 -10.45 -1.99
N ASP A 75 17.82 -11.63 -2.40
CA ASP A 75 18.48 -11.86 -3.69
C ASP A 75 17.58 -11.48 -4.88
N LYS A 76 16.25 -11.45 -4.68
CA LYS A 76 15.25 -11.01 -5.66
C LYS A 76 14.95 -9.52 -5.59
N GLY A 77 15.69 -8.77 -4.77
CA GLY A 77 15.47 -7.36 -4.54
C GLY A 77 14.48 -7.06 -3.40
N SER A 78 13.68 -6.01 -3.57
CA SER A 78 12.67 -5.63 -2.58
C SER A 78 11.57 -6.69 -2.46
N PRO A 79 11.25 -7.18 -1.25
CA PRO A 79 10.14 -8.11 -1.02
C PRO A 79 8.79 -7.58 -1.54
N LEU A 80 8.54 -6.28 -1.40
CA LEU A 80 7.30 -5.65 -1.88
C LEU A 80 7.15 -5.79 -3.39
N LEU A 81 8.21 -5.55 -4.15
CA LEU A 81 8.19 -5.67 -5.61
C LEU A 81 8.11 -7.13 -6.06
N ASP A 82 8.86 -8.04 -5.42
CA ASP A 82 8.79 -9.48 -5.71
C ASP A 82 7.38 -10.02 -5.46
N ILE A 83 6.77 -9.68 -4.33
CA ILE A 83 5.39 -10.08 -4.01
C ILE A 83 4.41 -9.51 -5.02
N ALA A 84 4.52 -8.22 -5.39
CA ALA A 84 3.64 -7.59 -6.37
C ALA A 84 3.72 -8.29 -7.75
N ASN A 85 4.92 -8.64 -8.19
CA ASN A 85 5.12 -9.38 -9.45
C ASN A 85 4.54 -10.80 -9.36
N ARG A 86 4.70 -11.50 -8.25
CA ARG A 86 4.09 -12.83 -8.04
C ARG A 86 2.56 -12.77 -8.02
N GLN A 87 1.99 -11.74 -7.42
CA GLN A 87 0.54 -11.50 -7.45
C GLN A 87 0.06 -11.23 -8.87
N LEU A 88 0.74 -10.34 -9.62
CA LEU A 88 0.45 -10.08 -11.03
C LEU A 88 0.43 -11.38 -11.84
N ASN A 89 1.49 -12.19 -11.73
CA ASN A 89 1.62 -13.43 -12.48
C ASN A 89 0.48 -14.42 -12.18
N LYS A 90 0.09 -14.56 -10.91
CA LYS A 90 -1.03 -15.41 -10.49
C LYS A 90 -2.37 -14.91 -11.04
N ILE A 91 -2.62 -13.61 -10.96
CA ILE A 91 -3.82 -13.00 -11.50
C ILE A 91 -3.85 -13.19 -13.02
N GLN A 92 -2.77 -12.87 -13.71
CA GLN A 92 -2.66 -13.06 -15.16
C GLN A 92 -2.92 -14.50 -15.58
N SER A 93 -2.32 -15.47 -14.89
CA SER A 93 -2.52 -16.91 -15.18
C SER A 93 -3.98 -17.33 -15.04
N SER A 94 -4.72 -16.75 -14.08
CA SER A 94 -6.14 -17.04 -13.87
C SER A 94 -7.04 -16.52 -15.01
N PHE A 95 -6.57 -15.54 -15.77
CA PHE A 95 -7.32 -14.92 -16.87
C PHE A 95 -6.85 -15.34 -18.26
N SER A 96 -5.58 -15.74 -18.43
CA SER A 96 -4.97 -16.04 -19.75
C SER A 96 -5.69 -17.16 -20.51
N SER A 97 -6.27 -18.12 -19.79
CA SER A 97 -7.06 -19.20 -20.40
C SER A 97 -8.45 -18.76 -20.88
N LYS A 98 -8.90 -17.58 -20.49
CA LYS A 98 -10.27 -17.11 -20.72
C LYS A 98 -10.37 -15.92 -21.67
N ASN A 99 -9.30 -15.11 -21.82
CA ASN A 99 -9.38 -13.90 -22.63
C ASN A 99 -7.98 -13.33 -22.98
N GLU A 100 -7.56 -13.48 -24.23
CA GLU A 100 -6.29 -12.96 -24.75
C GLU A 100 -6.23 -11.44 -24.87
N ASN A 101 -7.38 -10.73 -24.73
CA ASN A 101 -7.45 -9.29 -24.86
C ASN A 101 -7.17 -8.54 -23.55
N ILE A 102 -6.90 -9.24 -22.45
CA ILE A 102 -6.57 -8.61 -21.17
C ILE A 102 -5.05 -8.55 -21.02
N VAL A 103 -4.54 -7.37 -20.77
CA VAL A 103 -3.11 -7.12 -20.53
C VAL A 103 -2.91 -6.56 -19.12
N PHE A 104 -1.86 -7.00 -18.45
CA PHE A 104 -1.57 -6.66 -17.06
C PHE A 104 -0.24 -5.93 -16.97
N GLU A 105 -0.18 -4.93 -16.08
CA GLU A 105 1.06 -4.23 -15.72
C GLU A 105 1.06 -3.93 -14.21
N VAL A 106 2.25 -3.91 -13.62
CA VAL A 106 2.48 -3.40 -12.26
C VAL A 106 3.03 -1.98 -12.34
N GLY A 107 2.49 -1.08 -11.53
CA GLY A 107 2.99 0.28 -11.37
C GLY A 107 3.12 0.67 -9.91
N MET A 108 4.28 1.15 -9.51
CA MET A 108 4.55 1.66 -8.18
C MET A 108 4.22 3.14 -8.09
N ARG A 109 3.62 3.56 -6.97
CA ARG A 109 3.32 4.98 -6.74
C ARG A 109 4.63 5.78 -6.60
N TYR A 110 5.63 5.18 -5.94
CA TYR A 110 6.97 5.75 -5.79
C TYR A 110 8.02 4.70 -6.15
N GLY A 111 9.09 5.13 -6.84
CA GLY A 111 10.11 4.21 -7.37
C GLY A 111 9.67 3.48 -8.64
N ASN A 112 10.30 2.34 -8.92
CA ASN A 112 10.15 1.62 -10.19
C ASN A 112 9.61 0.18 -9.99
N PRO A 113 8.90 -0.39 -11.03
CA PRO A 113 8.39 0.28 -12.23
C PRO A 113 7.33 1.32 -11.86
N SER A 114 7.41 2.52 -12.41
CA SER A 114 6.49 3.60 -12.03
C SER A 114 5.09 3.43 -12.65
N ILE A 115 4.07 4.04 -12.04
CA ILE A 115 2.72 4.14 -12.63
C ILE A 115 2.76 4.76 -14.03
N PRO A 116 3.48 5.88 -14.27
CA PRO A 116 3.64 6.43 -15.63
C PRO A 116 4.19 5.43 -16.64
N ASP A 117 5.24 4.67 -16.29
CA ASP A 117 5.84 3.68 -17.19
C ASP A 117 4.88 2.53 -17.49
N ALA A 118 4.17 2.03 -16.47
CA ALA A 118 3.18 0.98 -16.63
C ALA A 118 2.02 1.45 -17.54
N LEU A 119 1.52 2.66 -17.33
CA LEU A 119 0.48 3.25 -18.19
C LEU A 119 0.97 3.45 -19.62
N LEU A 120 2.21 3.88 -19.82
CA LEU A 120 2.80 4.00 -21.17
C LEU A 120 2.87 2.65 -21.89
N LYS A 121 3.22 1.56 -21.18
CA LYS A 121 3.17 0.21 -21.74
C LYS A 121 1.76 -0.21 -22.15
N LEU A 122 0.77 0.08 -21.29
CA LEU A 122 -0.65 -0.19 -21.61
C LEU A 122 -1.14 0.64 -22.80
N GLN A 123 -0.72 1.90 -22.90
CA GLN A 123 -1.03 2.77 -24.04
C GLN A 123 -0.47 2.21 -25.35
N LYS A 124 0.79 1.78 -25.35
CA LYS A 124 1.43 1.15 -26.53
C LYS A 124 0.74 -0.15 -26.95
N LYS A 125 0.11 -0.86 -25.99
CA LYS A 125 -0.70 -2.06 -26.25
C LYS A 125 -2.14 -1.72 -26.68
N GLN A 126 -2.45 -0.45 -26.88
CA GLN A 126 -3.75 0.08 -27.33
C GLN A 126 -4.92 -0.28 -26.42
N VAL A 127 -4.70 -0.19 -25.10
CA VAL A 127 -5.74 -0.35 -24.09
C VAL A 127 -6.77 0.76 -24.24
N ARG A 128 -8.07 0.39 -24.24
CA ARG A 128 -9.22 1.30 -24.31
C ARG A 128 -10.10 1.26 -23.07
N ARG A 129 -9.99 0.19 -22.31
CA ARG A 129 -10.64 0.06 -20.99
C ARG A 129 -9.57 -0.27 -19.98
N LEU A 130 -9.46 0.54 -18.94
CA LEU A 130 -8.43 0.44 -17.91
C LEU A 130 -9.10 0.16 -16.56
N LEU A 131 -8.72 -0.95 -15.93
CA LEU A 131 -8.99 -1.21 -14.53
C LEU A 131 -7.75 -0.86 -13.71
N VAL A 132 -7.87 0.03 -12.74
CA VAL A 132 -6.82 0.30 -11.75
C VAL A 132 -7.17 -0.38 -10.45
N LEU A 133 -6.27 -1.25 -9.98
CA LEU A 133 -6.41 -2.01 -8.73
C LEU A 133 -5.26 -1.65 -7.79
N PRO A 134 -5.45 -0.69 -6.88
CA PRO A 134 -4.53 -0.45 -5.79
C PRO A 134 -4.52 -1.62 -4.81
N MET A 135 -3.34 -2.13 -4.47
CA MET A 135 -3.19 -3.27 -3.55
C MET A 135 -3.30 -2.84 -2.08
N TYR A 136 -4.25 -1.93 -1.82
CA TYR A 136 -4.62 -1.46 -0.49
C TYR A 136 -6.09 -1.79 -0.26
N PRO A 137 -6.39 -2.81 0.57
CA PRO A 137 -7.79 -3.19 0.81
C PRO A 137 -8.61 -2.07 1.45
N GLN A 138 -8.01 -1.35 2.40
CA GLN A 138 -8.60 -0.19 3.07
C GLN A 138 -8.22 1.09 2.33
N TYR A 139 -9.21 1.89 1.93
CA TYR A 139 -8.95 3.21 1.38
C TYR A 139 -8.23 4.09 2.41
N CYS A 140 -7.27 4.85 1.94
CA CYS A 140 -6.68 5.98 2.64
C CYS A 140 -6.28 7.04 1.60
N ALA A 141 -6.47 8.32 1.92
CA ALA A 141 -6.08 9.41 1.01
C ALA A 141 -4.59 9.36 0.65
N ALA A 142 -3.73 9.01 1.63
CA ALA A 142 -2.28 8.92 1.44
C ALA A 142 -1.83 7.71 0.59
N THR A 143 -2.69 6.76 0.30
CA THR A 143 -2.38 5.56 -0.52
C THR A 143 -3.25 5.51 -1.77
N THR A 144 -4.50 5.11 -1.64
CA THR A 144 -5.45 4.97 -2.76
C THR A 144 -5.72 6.31 -3.43
N GLY A 145 -5.92 7.39 -2.64
CA GLY A 145 -6.10 8.74 -3.17
C GLY A 145 -4.87 9.24 -3.93
N SER A 146 -3.67 9.05 -3.37
CA SER A 146 -2.40 9.38 -4.03
C SER A 146 -2.21 8.61 -5.35
N THR A 147 -2.59 7.33 -5.37
CA THR A 147 -2.56 6.51 -6.59
C THR A 147 -3.52 7.05 -7.65
N PHE A 148 -4.72 7.44 -7.24
CA PHE A 148 -5.70 8.05 -8.16
C PHE A 148 -5.15 9.33 -8.78
N ASP A 149 -4.56 10.21 -7.97
CA ASP A 149 -3.96 11.46 -8.46
C ASP A 149 -2.88 11.19 -9.51
N GLU A 150 -1.97 10.22 -9.27
CA GLU A 150 -0.90 9.91 -10.21
C GLU A 150 -1.44 9.33 -11.53
N VAL A 151 -2.36 8.38 -11.45
CA VAL A 151 -2.98 7.79 -12.65
C VAL A 151 -3.68 8.87 -13.48
N THR A 152 -4.48 9.73 -12.85
CA THR A 152 -5.21 10.79 -13.54
C THR A 152 -4.29 11.85 -14.11
N ASN A 153 -3.21 12.23 -13.40
CA ASN A 153 -2.19 13.15 -13.90
C ASN A 153 -1.52 12.66 -15.20
N VAL A 154 -1.33 11.34 -15.33
CA VAL A 154 -0.79 10.73 -16.55
C VAL A 154 -1.86 10.74 -17.66
N LEU A 155 -3.07 10.27 -17.35
CA LEU A 155 -4.14 10.14 -18.34
C LEU A 155 -4.59 11.48 -18.91
N GLN A 156 -4.56 12.57 -18.14
CA GLN A 156 -4.87 13.93 -18.62
C GLN A 156 -3.98 14.37 -19.81
N LYS A 157 -2.79 13.78 -19.96
CA LYS A 157 -1.86 14.09 -21.05
C LYS A 157 -2.12 13.26 -22.31
N TRP A 158 -3.00 12.25 -22.23
CA TRP A 158 -3.29 11.38 -23.35
C TRP A 158 -4.32 12.01 -24.29
N ARG A 159 -4.12 11.87 -25.58
CA ARG A 159 -5.10 12.33 -26.57
C ARG A 159 -6.37 11.49 -26.55
N TRP A 160 -6.25 10.17 -26.34
CA TRP A 160 -7.37 9.26 -26.16
C TRP A 160 -7.30 8.66 -24.76
N ILE A 161 -8.15 9.17 -23.87
CA ILE A 161 -8.29 8.67 -22.50
C ILE A 161 -9.14 7.38 -22.54
N PRO A 162 -8.67 6.26 -22.00
CA PRO A 162 -9.45 5.02 -21.93
C PRO A 162 -10.64 5.16 -20.94
N GLU A 163 -11.68 4.34 -21.14
CA GLU A 163 -12.68 4.15 -20.08
C GLU A 163 -11.95 3.63 -18.85
N MET A 164 -12.02 4.35 -17.72
CA MET A 164 -11.31 3.97 -16.50
C MET A 164 -12.28 3.51 -15.42
N ARG A 165 -11.98 2.36 -14.81
CA ARG A 165 -12.55 1.89 -13.56
C ARG A 165 -11.46 1.84 -12.51
N PHE A 166 -11.75 2.43 -11.35
CA PHE A 166 -10.82 2.53 -10.24
C PHE A 166 -11.43 1.85 -9.01
N ILE A 167 -10.71 0.87 -8.44
CA ILE A 167 -11.16 0.18 -7.23
C ILE A 167 -10.65 0.94 -6.02
N ASN A 168 -11.55 1.59 -5.28
CA ASN A 168 -11.21 2.37 -4.11
C ASN A 168 -10.87 1.50 -2.90
N GLN A 169 -11.57 0.37 -2.74
CA GLN A 169 -11.51 -0.46 -1.54
C GLN A 169 -12.08 -1.85 -1.80
N TYR A 170 -11.61 -2.82 -1.02
CA TYR A 170 -12.16 -4.20 -1.00
C TYR A 170 -11.95 -4.86 0.37
N PHE A 171 -11.86 -4.04 1.43
CA PHE A 171 -11.55 -4.45 2.81
C PHE A 171 -12.61 -5.36 3.44
N GLU A 172 -13.82 -5.41 2.90
CA GLU A 172 -14.93 -6.23 3.37
C GLU A 172 -15.32 -7.36 2.39
N GLU A 173 -14.63 -7.47 1.26
CA GLU A 173 -14.91 -8.51 0.28
C GLU A 173 -14.72 -9.91 0.88
N LYS A 174 -15.73 -10.75 0.72
CA LYS A 174 -15.76 -12.10 1.33
C LYS A 174 -14.48 -12.90 1.01
N ASN A 175 -14.08 -12.91 -0.24
CA ASN A 175 -12.89 -13.65 -0.68
C ASN A 175 -11.60 -13.09 -0.08
N TYR A 176 -11.53 -11.77 0.16
CA TYR A 176 -10.40 -11.15 0.84
C TYR A 176 -10.33 -11.55 2.32
N ILE A 177 -11.46 -11.52 3.03
CA ILE A 177 -11.57 -11.94 4.43
C ILE A 177 -11.24 -13.43 4.58
N GLU A 178 -11.74 -14.26 3.68
CA GLU A 178 -11.44 -15.70 3.64
C GLU A 178 -9.94 -15.94 3.40
N ALA A 179 -9.32 -15.23 2.46
CA ALA A 179 -7.89 -15.35 2.17
C ALA A 179 -7.03 -14.96 3.37
N LEU A 180 -7.37 -13.88 4.10
CA LEU A 180 -6.70 -13.50 5.34
C LEU A 180 -6.84 -14.61 6.41
N SER A 181 -8.06 -15.07 6.61
CA SER A 181 -8.35 -16.11 7.61
C SER A 181 -7.62 -17.42 7.31
N ASN A 182 -7.58 -17.82 6.05
CA ASN A 182 -6.84 -19.02 5.61
C ASN A 182 -5.33 -18.85 5.79
N SER A 183 -4.79 -17.65 5.55
CA SER A 183 -3.37 -17.36 5.81
C SER A 183 -3.03 -17.52 7.29
N ILE A 184 -3.90 -17.01 8.19
CA ILE A 184 -3.73 -17.14 9.63
C ILE A 184 -3.81 -18.62 10.05
N LYS A 185 -4.82 -19.37 9.59
CA LYS A 185 -4.97 -20.80 9.88
C LYS A 185 -3.75 -21.60 9.43
N SER A 186 -3.28 -21.38 8.21
CA SER A 186 -2.11 -22.06 7.66
C SER A 186 -0.81 -21.75 8.43
N PHE A 187 -0.73 -20.57 9.05
CA PHE A 187 0.39 -20.26 9.94
C PHE A 187 0.27 -21.03 11.27
N TRP A 188 -0.93 -21.11 11.85
CA TRP A 188 -1.16 -21.86 13.09
C TRP A 188 -0.92 -23.37 12.97
N GLU A 189 -1.22 -23.95 11.81
CA GLU A 189 -0.90 -25.36 11.53
C GLU A 189 0.60 -25.65 11.66
N LYS A 190 1.44 -24.64 11.45
CA LYS A 190 2.91 -24.77 11.51
C LYS A 190 3.52 -24.37 12.87
N THR A 191 2.81 -23.52 13.63
CA THR A 191 3.40 -22.87 14.81
C THR A 191 2.60 -23.05 16.09
N SER A 192 1.39 -23.57 16.06
CA SER A 192 0.35 -23.56 17.10
C SER A 192 -0.47 -22.25 17.13
N LYS A 193 -1.69 -22.35 17.66
CA LYS A 193 -2.59 -21.21 17.85
C LYS A 193 -2.10 -20.35 19.02
N PRO A 194 -1.84 -19.06 18.83
CA PRO A 194 -1.48 -18.14 19.90
C PRO A 194 -2.69 -17.82 20.78
N GLN A 195 -2.44 -17.29 21.97
CA GLN A 195 -3.51 -16.79 22.86
C GLN A 195 -4.20 -15.55 22.28
N LYS A 196 -3.46 -14.70 21.52
CA LYS A 196 -3.98 -13.44 20.97
C LYS A 196 -3.38 -13.14 19.61
N ILE A 197 -4.21 -12.62 18.70
CA ILE A 197 -3.80 -12.08 17.41
C ILE A 197 -3.85 -10.56 17.46
N ILE A 198 -2.81 -9.90 17.00
CA ILE A 198 -2.77 -8.45 16.86
C ILE A 198 -2.78 -8.08 15.38
N PHE A 199 -3.85 -7.41 14.95
CA PHE A 199 -3.90 -6.75 13.66
C PHE A 199 -3.23 -5.38 13.79
N SER A 200 -1.98 -5.28 13.38
CA SER A 200 -1.20 -4.05 13.44
C SER A 200 -1.22 -3.33 12.10
N TYR A 201 -2.08 -2.34 11.96
CA TYR A 201 -2.16 -1.50 10.77
C TYR A 201 -1.17 -0.34 10.86
N HIS A 202 -0.81 0.23 9.71
CA HIS A 202 -0.05 1.48 9.71
C HIS A 202 -0.94 2.60 10.25
N GLY A 203 -0.47 3.33 11.25
CA GLY A 203 -1.18 4.48 11.80
C GLY A 203 -1.20 5.66 10.82
N ILE A 204 -2.19 6.52 10.99
CA ILE A 204 -2.26 7.83 10.34
C ILE A 204 -2.60 8.89 11.40
N PRO A 205 -2.32 10.18 11.15
CA PRO A 205 -2.75 11.26 12.03
C PRO A 205 -4.26 11.24 12.25
N LYS A 206 -4.69 11.43 13.50
CA LYS A 206 -6.11 11.43 13.89
C LYS A 206 -6.93 12.47 13.10
N ARG A 207 -6.31 13.58 12.73
CA ARG A 207 -6.97 14.61 11.90
C ARG A 207 -7.43 14.08 10.54
N TYR A 208 -6.82 13.05 9.95
CA TYR A 208 -7.31 12.45 8.70
C TYR A 208 -8.69 11.83 8.91
N LEU A 209 -8.87 11.10 10.02
CA LEU A 209 -10.17 10.55 10.38
C LEU A 209 -11.20 11.67 10.58
N THR A 210 -10.87 12.73 11.31
CA THR A 210 -11.79 13.87 11.54
C THR A 210 -12.09 14.67 10.28
N ASN A 211 -11.21 14.62 9.29
CA ASN A 211 -11.41 15.22 7.97
C ASN A 211 -12.13 14.29 6.97
N GLY A 212 -12.59 13.12 7.43
CA GLY A 212 -13.42 12.21 6.63
C GLY A 212 -12.70 11.06 5.95
N ASP A 213 -11.40 10.81 6.24
CA ASP A 213 -10.72 9.60 5.75
C ASP A 213 -11.30 8.35 6.46
N PRO A 214 -11.85 7.37 5.73
CA PRO A 214 -12.51 6.21 6.32
C PRO A 214 -11.56 5.12 6.81
N TYR A 215 -10.26 5.27 6.63
CA TYR A 215 -9.25 4.24 6.86
C TYR A 215 -9.38 3.53 8.22
N HIS A 216 -9.56 4.31 9.30
CA HIS A 216 -9.72 3.78 10.65
C HIS A 216 -10.90 2.79 10.73
N CYS A 217 -12.06 3.22 10.24
CA CYS A 217 -13.28 2.40 10.26
C CYS A 217 -13.12 1.12 9.42
N PHE A 218 -12.42 1.21 8.29
CA PHE A 218 -12.18 0.07 7.41
C PHE A 218 -11.21 -0.95 8.03
N CYS A 219 -10.17 -0.48 8.73
CA CYS A 219 -9.28 -1.35 9.50
C CYS A 219 -10.04 -2.11 10.60
N LEU A 220 -10.83 -1.41 11.39
CA LEU A 220 -11.66 -2.02 12.45
C LEU A 220 -12.65 -3.04 11.87
N LYS A 221 -13.30 -2.70 10.76
CA LYS A 221 -14.25 -3.61 10.10
C LYS A 221 -13.56 -4.85 9.54
N THR A 222 -12.38 -4.72 8.92
CA THR A 222 -11.59 -5.88 8.47
C THR A 222 -11.29 -6.83 9.61
N THR A 223 -10.77 -6.30 10.74
CA THR A 223 -10.46 -7.13 11.92
C THR A 223 -11.71 -7.82 12.46
N ARG A 224 -12.83 -7.11 12.56
CA ARG A 224 -14.11 -7.68 13.00
C ARG A 224 -14.58 -8.80 12.08
N LEU A 225 -14.55 -8.60 10.77
CA LEU A 225 -14.99 -9.62 9.80
C LEU A 225 -14.10 -10.87 9.84
N VAL A 226 -12.79 -10.72 10.03
CA VAL A 226 -11.88 -11.87 10.25
C VAL A 226 -12.22 -12.57 11.57
N LYS A 227 -12.48 -11.81 12.65
CA LYS A 227 -12.92 -12.37 13.93
C LYS A 227 -14.16 -13.24 13.77
N GLU A 228 -15.20 -12.68 13.13
CA GLU A 228 -16.47 -13.37 12.87
C GLU A 228 -16.28 -14.62 12.00
N HIS A 229 -15.51 -14.51 10.91
CA HIS A 229 -15.23 -15.62 9.99
C HIS A 229 -14.46 -16.77 10.64
N MET A 230 -13.57 -16.46 11.59
CA MET A 230 -12.75 -17.45 12.30
C MET A 230 -13.39 -17.96 13.60
N GLY A 231 -14.51 -17.38 14.05
CA GLY A 231 -15.16 -17.72 15.31
C GLY A 231 -14.33 -17.37 16.55
N LEU A 232 -13.57 -16.25 16.49
CA LEU A 232 -12.73 -15.79 17.60
C LEU A 232 -13.53 -14.91 18.58
N SER A 233 -13.17 -14.96 19.86
CA SER A 233 -13.70 -14.04 20.87
C SER A 233 -13.03 -12.66 20.82
N ASP A 234 -13.58 -11.69 21.53
CA ASP A 234 -13.01 -10.34 21.63
C ASP A 234 -11.63 -10.33 22.33
N ASP A 235 -11.38 -11.28 23.21
CA ASP A 235 -10.11 -11.42 23.93
C ASP A 235 -9.00 -12.03 23.04
N GLU A 236 -9.35 -12.77 21.99
CA GLU A 236 -8.40 -13.45 21.11
C GLU A 236 -7.88 -12.57 19.98
N ILE A 237 -8.51 -11.43 19.70
CA ILE A 237 -8.12 -10.56 18.56
C ILE A 237 -8.15 -9.07 18.94
N MET A 238 -7.21 -8.31 18.41
CA MET A 238 -7.11 -6.88 18.69
C MET A 238 -6.64 -6.10 17.47
N THR A 239 -7.18 -4.89 17.27
CA THR A 239 -6.70 -3.92 16.29
C THR A 239 -5.77 -2.92 16.95
N THR A 240 -4.62 -2.66 16.34
CA THR A 240 -3.64 -1.65 16.78
C THR A 240 -3.09 -0.89 15.59
N PHE A 241 -2.43 0.25 15.87
CA PHE A 241 -1.83 1.11 14.85
C PHE A 241 -0.35 1.35 15.16
N GLN A 242 0.51 1.15 14.16
CA GLN A 242 1.98 1.28 14.27
C GLN A 242 2.51 2.52 13.53
N SER A 243 3.82 2.73 13.65
CA SER A 243 4.58 3.72 12.87
C SER A 243 4.29 5.19 13.20
N ARG A 244 3.78 5.48 14.40
CA ARG A 244 3.61 6.86 14.89
C ARG A 244 4.93 7.61 14.83
N PHE A 245 4.89 8.85 14.34
CA PHE A 245 6.01 9.77 14.42
C PHE A 245 5.55 11.23 14.63
N GLY A 246 6.46 12.07 15.14
CA GLY A 246 6.15 13.47 15.41
C GLY A 246 5.32 13.69 16.67
N ARG A 247 4.80 14.90 16.85
CA ARG A 247 4.07 15.32 18.06
C ARG A 247 2.55 15.26 17.92
N GLU A 248 2.05 15.08 16.71
CA GLU A 248 0.62 15.01 16.42
C GLU A 248 0.01 13.72 16.99
N GLU A 249 -1.26 13.76 17.36
CA GLU A 249 -2.00 12.56 17.78
C GLU A 249 -2.31 11.69 16.57
N TRP A 250 -2.02 10.40 16.69
CA TRP A 250 -2.30 9.38 15.67
C TRP A 250 -3.40 8.44 16.13
N LEU A 251 -3.89 7.60 15.22
CA LEU A 251 -4.89 6.57 15.54
C LEU A 251 -4.37 5.64 16.64
N LYS A 252 -5.25 5.31 17.58
CA LYS A 252 -4.99 4.45 18.75
C LYS A 252 -5.81 3.14 18.65
N PRO A 253 -5.45 2.10 19.43
CA PRO A 253 -4.29 1.97 20.32
C PRO A 253 -2.97 1.78 19.55
N TYR A 254 -1.86 2.24 20.13
CA TYR A 254 -0.55 2.08 19.52
C TYR A 254 0.00 0.67 19.73
N THR A 255 0.50 0.03 18.68
CA THR A 255 1.08 -1.32 18.75
C THR A 255 2.25 -1.39 19.74
N SER A 256 3.13 -0.38 19.73
CA SER A 256 4.27 -0.31 20.65
C SER A 256 3.86 -0.29 22.11
N CYS A 257 2.81 0.46 22.46
CA CYS A 257 2.31 0.51 23.82
C CYS A 257 1.79 -0.83 24.31
N LEU A 258 1.05 -1.53 23.46
CA LEU A 258 0.51 -2.84 23.79
C LEU A 258 1.61 -3.88 24.02
N LEU A 259 2.62 -3.94 23.14
CA LEU A 259 3.72 -4.88 23.27
C LEU A 259 4.58 -4.59 24.51
N TYR A 260 4.75 -3.30 24.83
CA TYR A 260 5.50 -2.91 26.04
C TYR A 260 4.80 -3.29 27.33
N THR A 261 3.45 -3.15 27.40
CA THR A 261 2.67 -3.52 28.58
C THR A 261 2.48 -5.02 28.75
N SER A 262 2.66 -5.83 27.70
CA SER A 262 2.59 -7.30 27.80
C SER A 262 3.88 -7.92 28.37
N ASP A 263 5.03 -7.25 28.21
CA ASP A 263 6.33 -7.71 28.71
C ASP A 263 6.71 -7.13 30.08
N ALA A 264 6.07 -6.05 30.49
CA ALA A 264 6.35 -5.37 31.74
C ALA A 264 5.08 -5.33 32.60
N ALA A 265 5.00 -6.20 33.57
CA ALA A 265 4.06 -6.08 34.71
C ALA A 265 4.35 -4.86 35.58
N ASP A 266 5.27 -3.96 35.17
CA ASP A 266 5.63 -2.77 35.91
C ASP A 266 5.90 -1.57 34.99
N GLU A 267 5.07 -0.54 35.20
CA GLU A 267 5.32 0.89 34.93
C GLU A 267 5.67 1.34 33.54
N GLY A 268 4.70 1.90 32.86
CA GLY A 268 4.98 2.70 31.67
C GLY A 268 3.74 3.40 31.10
N PHE A 269 3.58 4.67 31.40
CA PHE A 269 2.58 5.53 30.76
C PHE A 269 2.82 5.60 29.26
N CYS A 270 1.99 4.91 28.48
CA CYS A 270 1.78 5.19 27.06
C CYS A 270 0.71 6.28 26.92
N VAL A 271 1.11 7.53 27.04
CA VAL A 271 0.28 8.70 26.76
C VAL A 271 0.26 9.03 25.27
#